data_68d0333664c72f6115b38c62b8600815
#
_entry.id   68d0333664c72f6115b38c62b8600815
#
_cell.length_a   1.000
_cell.length_b   1.000
_cell.length_c   1.000
_cell.angle_alpha   90.00
_cell.angle_beta   90.00
_cell.angle_gamma   90.00
#
_symmetry.space_group_name_H-M   'P 1'
#
loop_
_entity.id
_entity.type
_entity.pdbx_description
1 polymer ?
#
loop_
_entity_poly.entity_id
_entity_poly.type
_entity_poly.pdbx_seq_one_letter_code
_entity_poly.pdbx_strand_id
1 'polypeptide(L)'
;MKLGYGSKWTLLLAAIAASGMQVTAHAQSRPAGPTVGGNPLDSLPQIKAPDKGPNVTMQVTPQAPQLQELLARHLTPSKIQVEGVKSIPFDEVAQRFTPLVGKDTTIGDLIQVANGVTKLYQDRGYALSFAFIPAQSFDDGVVRVTVVEGYVSAVKVTGKPGAVEDKIRAIADHIVADRPLRRATFERYINVLGLLPGVKVAANVAPPQNTDGATTLELNVDRKPFDVSTGIDFNHPGVQGLLTATENGLTALGEQLSVSALLPKGRDNVTYLAAHAAVPIGSNGLIGKIDASHYRGNPTDNPGLPSNIERTVINDKVGGSLAYPILLNNKQSVIGTASVYASHDEDRYNNHDTGAQIGFRSQVRVLQLQADYTNVETGQVRRASINVAKAFDILGASKSGDSNVPGATVTNPASINFVRTGASFSQTNEWPLKIGTAVSLTGQYSAVSLPTSEQISFGAQRFAQGYEPGEASGDSGWGAMFEVNRPFTPGFTYLRTFTPYVSFDMARVYLHAGTPSPSKLSSIAFGFRISDAKYYSLDLSVAKPIGDAPVESASRSPRINATFSYQLN
;
A
#
# COMPACT_ATOMS: atom_id res chain seq x y z
N MET A 1 50.05 -8.97 11.33
CA MET A 1 49.26 -7.75 11.46
C MET A 1 48.15 -7.80 10.40
N LYS A 2 46.92 -8.00 10.84
CA LYS A 2 45.78 -8.36 9.99
C LYS A 2 45.17 -7.14 9.33
N LEU A 3 44.88 -7.19 8.04
CA LEU A 3 43.84 -6.37 7.43
C LEU A 3 43.14 -7.25 6.37
N GLY A 4 41.97 -7.74 6.78
CA GLY A 4 41.05 -8.40 5.88
C GLY A 4 40.04 -7.37 5.37
N TYR A 5 39.95 -7.21 4.06
CA TYR A 5 38.83 -6.57 3.40
C TYR A 5 37.98 -7.63 2.73
N GLY A 6 36.98 -8.11 3.44
CA GLY A 6 35.88 -8.86 2.87
C GLY A 6 34.78 -7.91 2.48
N SER A 7 34.66 -7.56 1.21
CA SER A 7 33.50 -6.86 0.68
C SER A 7 32.32 -7.83 0.60
N LYS A 8 31.48 -7.84 1.64
CA LYS A 8 30.17 -8.46 1.60
C LYS A 8 29.25 -7.58 0.77
N TRP A 9 29.15 -7.83 -0.51
CA TRP A 9 28.03 -7.38 -1.32
C TRP A 9 26.82 -8.26 -1.01
N THR A 10 26.18 -8.00 0.12
CA THR A 10 24.84 -8.47 0.38
C THR A 10 23.91 -7.52 -0.34
N LEU A 11 23.50 -7.86 -1.55
CA LEU A 11 22.33 -7.25 -2.19
C LEU A 11 21.11 -7.66 -1.35
N LEU A 12 20.83 -6.88 -0.31
CA LEU A 12 19.52 -6.85 0.33
C LEU A 12 18.57 -6.24 -0.69
N LEU A 13 17.92 -7.08 -1.50
CA LEU A 13 16.68 -6.69 -2.16
C LEU A 13 15.66 -6.46 -1.06
N ALA A 14 15.47 -5.18 -0.74
CA ALA A 14 14.45 -4.75 0.19
C ALA A 14 13.11 -5.36 -0.25
N ALA A 15 12.55 -6.16 0.63
CA ALA A 15 11.20 -6.61 0.53
C ALA A 15 10.29 -5.39 0.33
N ILE A 16 9.64 -5.29 -0.81
CA ILE A 16 8.49 -4.42 -0.93
C ILE A 16 7.49 -5.01 0.03
N ALA A 17 7.20 -4.26 1.08
CA ALA A 17 6.08 -4.57 1.91
C ALA A 17 4.85 -4.66 0.98
N ALA A 18 4.38 -5.89 0.72
CA ALA A 18 3.05 -6.14 0.19
C ALA A 18 1.97 -5.60 1.16
N SER A 19 2.38 -5.05 2.31
CA SER A 19 1.56 -4.26 3.23
C SER A 19 0.96 -3.00 2.58
N GLY A 20 1.44 -2.58 1.41
CA GLY A 20 0.78 -1.53 0.64
C GLY A 20 -0.37 -2.04 -0.21
N MET A 21 -0.43 -3.34 -0.45
CA MET A 21 -1.51 -4.00 -1.17
C MET A 21 -2.28 -5.01 -0.31
N GLN A 22 -2.25 -4.86 0.97
CA GLN A 22 -3.57 -4.93 1.52
C GLN A 22 -4.31 -3.86 0.73
N VAL A 23 -5.06 -4.33 -0.24
CA VAL A 23 -6.27 -3.69 -0.60
C VAL A 23 -6.98 -3.61 0.73
N THR A 24 -6.52 -2.64 1.49
CA THR A 24 -7.29 -2.20 2.57
C THR A 24 -8.61 -1.94 1.93
N ALA A 25 -9.63 -2.61 2.39
CA ALA A 25 -11.01 -2.25 2.14
C ALA A 25 -11.29 -0.80 2.57
N HIS A 26 -10.36 0.07 2.40
CA HIS A 26 -10.41 1.46 2.83
C HIS A 26 -9.98 2.47 1.82
N ALA A 27 -10.07 2.16 0.60
CA ALA A 27 -10.59 3.14 -0.31
C ALA A 27 -12.12 3.27 -0.13
N GLN A 28 -12.66 2.98 1.05
CA GLN A 28 -13.93 3.55 1.41
C GLN A 28 -13.66 5.04 1.59
N SER A 29 -13.97 5.81 0.54
CA SER A 29 -14.15 7.23 0.64
C SER A 29 -15.11 7.46 1.81
N ARG A 30 -14.62 7.99 2.91
CA ARG A 30 -15.39 8.17 4.13
C ARG A 30 -16.36 9.31 3.96
N PRO A 31 -17.61 9.07 4.23
CA PRO A 31 -18.64 10.11 4.27
C PRO A 31 -18.50 11.03 5.47
N ALA A 32 -18.87 12.26 5.34
CA ALA A 32 -18.81 13.28 6.36
C ALA A 32 -20.19 13.85 6.68
N GLY A 33 -20.44 14.26 7.89
CA GLY A 33 -21.73 14.71 8.41
C GLY A 33 -22.00 16.21 8.31
N PRO A 34 -23.24 16.64 8.45
CA PRO A 34 -23.55 18.04 8.58
C PRO A 34 -23.04 18.60 9.91
N THR A 35 -23.00 19.90 10.00
CA THR A 35 -22.37 20.84 10.91
C THR A 35 -22.51 20.60 12.42
N VAL A 36 -23.14 19.52 12.85
CA VAL A 36 -23.33 19.18 14.26
C VAL A 36 -23.06 17.68 14.45
N GLY A 37 -21.85 17.34 14.85
CA GLY A 37 -21.38 15.97 15.07
C GLY A 37 -20.58 15.42 13.90
N GLY A 38 -19.43 14.81 14.19
CA GLY A 38 -18.50 14.23 13.23
C GLY A 38 -19.11 13.11 12.38
N ASN A 39 -18.35 12.68 11.39
CA ASN A 39 -18.71 11.53 10.56
C ASN A 39 -18.61 10.23 11.37
N PRO A 40 -19.72 9.54 11.67
CA PRO A 40 -19.69 8.34 12.50
C PRO A 40 -18.97 7.15 11.84
N LEU A 41 -18.75 7.16 10.51
CA LEU A 41 -17.95 6.15 9.84
C LEU A 41 -16.44 6.31 10.11
N ASP A 42 -15.99 7.49 10.51
CA ASP A 42 -14.61 7.73 10.92
C ASP A 42 -14.29 7.12 12.29
N SER A 43 -15.31 6.78 13.08
CA SER A 43 -15.16 6.07 14.35
C SER A 43 -15.01 4.56 14.20
N LEU A 44 -15.17 4.00 13.00
CA LEU A 44 -15.04 2.56 12.79
C LEU A 44 -13.62 2.09 13.13
N PRO A 45 -13.47 1.00 13.91
CA PRO A 45 -12.18 0.41 14.24
C PRO A 45 -11.39 0.03 13.00
N GLN A 46 -10.08 0.28 13.02
CA GLN A 46 -9.18 -0.04 11.91
C GLN A 46 -8.38 -1.30 12.19
N ILE A 47 -8.33 -2.20 11.22
CA ILE A 47 -7.45 -3.37 11.27
C ILE A 47 -6.08 -2.93 10.75
N LYS A 48 -5.07 -2.93 11.65
CA LYS A 48 -3.67 -2.69 11.29
C LYS A 48 -2.95 -4.03 11.27
N ALA A 49 -2.67 -4.56 10.08
CA ALA A 49 -1.87 -5.78 10.00
C ALA A 49 -0.42 -5.50 10.44
N PRO A 50 0.24 -6.48 11.08
CA PRO A 50 1.67 -6.42 11.32
C PRO A 50 2.42 -6.36 9.99
N ASP A 51 3.41 -5.47 9.87
CA ASP A 51 4.22 -5.31 8.66
C ASP A 51 4.99 -6.61 8.35
N LYS A 52 4.56 -7.31 7.30
CA LYS A 52 5.28 -8.46 6.72
C LYS A 52 5.65 -8.11 5.29
N GLY A 53 6.94 -7.90 5.06
CA GLY A 53 7.45 -7.70 3.70
C GLY A 53 7.54 -9.01 2.90
N PRO A 54 7.41 -9.00 1.56
CA PRO A 54 7.67 -10.15 0.72
C PRO A 54 9.18 -10.47 0.70
N ASN A 55 9.53 -11.74 0.87
CA ASN A 55 10.90 -12.22 0.70
C ASN A 55 11.11 -12.64 -0.76
N VAL A 56 11.79 -11.80 -1.54
CA VAL A 56 12.32 -12.19 -2.85
C VAL A 56 13.83 -12.35 -2.69
N THR A 57 14.34 -13.56 -2.75
CA THR A 57 15.77 -13.84 -2.64
C THR A 57 16.31 -14.24 -4.00
N MET A 58 17.23 -13.45 -4.54
CA MET A 58 18.03 -13.81 -5.71
C MET A 58 19.41 -14.25 -5.20
N GLN A 59 19.69 -15.53 -5.23
CA GLN A 59 21.01 -16.05 -4.85
C GLN A 59 21.87 -16.22 -6.09
N VAL A 60 22.99 -15.51 -6.14
CA VAL A 60 24.10 -15.76 -7.07
C VAL A 60 25.25 -16.32 -6.23
N THR A 61 25.60 -17.57 -6.47
CA THR A 61 26.69 -18.25 -5.74
C THR A 61 28.01 -17.98 -6.45
N PRO A 62 29.05 -17.45 -5.80
CA PRO A 62 30.39 -17.31 -6.39
C PRO A 62 31.15 -18.67 -6.38
N GLN A 63 31.89 -18.92 -7.44
CA GLN A 63 32.73 -20.11 -7.59
C GLN A 63 34.07 -20.05 -6.82
N ALA A 64 34.65 -21.22 -6.58
CA ALA A 64 35.70 -21.59 -5.64
C ALA A 64 37.17 -21.22 -6.04
N PRO A 65 38.15 -21.34 -5.10
CA PRO A 65 39.44 -20.65 -5.14
C PRO A 65 40.64 -21.41 -5.77
N GLN A 66 40.43 -22.30 -6.74
CA GLN A 66 41.56 -23.04 -7.37
C GLN A 66 42.15 -22.37 -8.64
N LEU A 67 41.86 -21.06 -8.87
CA LEU A 67 42.11 -20.39 -10.14
C LEU A 67 43.35 -19.47 -10.16
N GLN A 68 44.09 -19.27 -9.06
CA GLN A 68 45.10 -18.19 -9.00
C GLN A 68 46.31 -18.40 -9.94
N GLU A 69 46.79 -19.63 -10.10
CA GLU A 69 47.89 -19.91 -11.02
C GLU A 69 47.51 -19.78 -12.49
N LEU A 70 46.28 -20.17 -12.83
CA LEU A 70 45.76 -20.02 -14.19
C LEU A 70 45.53 -18.54 -14.54
N LEU A 71 45.07 -17.74 -13.62
CA LEU A 71 44.83 -16.31 -13.80
C LEU A 71 46.11 -15.51 -14.07
N ALA A 72 47.23 -15.95 -13.50
CA ALA A 72 48.52 -15.29 -13.67
C ALA A 72 49.27 -15.70 -14.96
N ARG A 73 48.71 -16.63 -15.75
CA ARG A 73 49.34 -17.07 -17.01
C ARG A 73 49.30 -15.93 -18.03
N HIS A 74 50.46 -15.58 -18.56
CA HIS A 74 50.65 -14.56 -19.59
C HIS A 74 50.38 -15.10 -21.00
N LEU A 75 49.81 -14.25 -21.84
CA LEU A 75 49.62 -14.48 -23.26
C LEU A 75 49.56 -13.15 -24.01
N THR A 76 49.88 -13.20 -25.30
CA THR A 76 49.72 -12.01 -26.19
C THR A 76 48.65 -12.31 -27.24
N PRO A 77 47.39 -11.86 -27.04
CA PRO A 77 46.33 -12.11 -28.00
C PRO A 77 46.61 -11.43 -29.34
N SER A 78 46.72 -12.20 -30.42
CA SER A 78 46.76 -11.65 -31.78
C SER A 78 45.39 -11.21 -32.27
N LYS A 79 44.32 -11.88 -31.80
CA LYS A 79 42.93 -11.62 -32.11
C LYS A 79 42.02 -11.99 -30.92
N ILE A 80 41.04 -11.14 -30.63
CA ILE A 80 39.98 -11.48 -29.69
C ILE A 80 38.66 -11.56 -30.46
N GLN A 81 38.04 -12.73 -30.41
CA GLN A 81 36.80 -13.03 -31.11
C GLN A 81 35.66 -13.07 -30.09
N VAL A 82 34.74 -12.12 -30.21
CA VAL A 82 33.55 -12.03 -29.32
C VAL A 82 32.35 -12.64 -30.06
N GLU A 83 31.66 -13.56 -29.38
CA GLU A 83 30.49 -14.26 -29.92
C GLU A 83 29.28 -14.09 -29.00
N GLY A 84 28.06 -14.19 -29.56
CA GLY A 84 26.80 -14.22 -28.78
C GLY A 84 26.17 -12.85 -28.47
N VAL A 85 26.77 -11.75 -28.91
CA VAL A 85 26.25 -10.39 -28.74
C VAL A 85 25.10 -10.13 -29.72
N LYS A 86 23.89 -9.84 -29.22
CA LYS A 86 22.70 -9.56 -30.05
C LYS A 86 21.94 -8.30 -29.57
N SER A 87 21.82 -8.09 -28.27
CA SER A 87 20.95 -7.06 -27.64
C SER A 87 21.65 -5.74 -27.33
N ILE A 88 22.98 -5.73 -27.42
CA ILE A 88 23.82 -4.53 -27.28
C ILE A 88 24.60 -4.36 -28.59
N PRO A 89 24.94 -3.11 -29.01
CA PRO A 89 25.80 -2.92 -30.16
C PRO A 89 27.12 -3.67 -30.03
N PHE A 90 27.45 -4.48 -31.06
CA PHE A 90 28.65 -5.32 -31.05
C PHE A 90 29.92 -4.52 -30.77
N ASP A 91 30.04 -3.33 -31.42
CA ASP A 91 31.22 -2.48 -31.28
C ASP A 91 31.46 -2.01 -29.82
N GLU A 92 30.39 -1.78 -29.06
CA GLU A 92 30.51 -1.36 -27.65
C GLU A 92 31.12 -2.47 -26.78
N VAL A 93 30.86 -3.73 -27.10
CA VAL A 93 31.44 -4.87 -26.43
C VAL A 93 32.86 -5.14 -26.93
N ALA A 94 33.06 -5.15 -28.25
CA ALA A 94 34.34 -5.44 -28.88
C ALA A 94 35.43 -4.42 -28.52
N GLN A 95 35.09 -3.13 -28.47
CA GLN A 95 36.02 -2.05 -28.09
C GLN A 95 36.61 -2.23 -26.70
N ARG A 96 35.93 -2.91 -25.78
CA ARG A 96 36.46 -3.17 -24.42
C ARG A 96 37.66 -4.12 -24.45
N PHE A 97 37.74 -5.01 -25.42
CA PHE A 97 38.84 -5.98 -25.59
C PHE A 97 39.95 -5.44 -26.46
N THR A 98 39.69 -4.42 -27.30
CA THR A 98 40.70 -3.83 -28.22
C THR A 98 42.02 -3.45 -27.53
N PRO A 99 42.05 -2.88 -26.31
CA PRO A 99 43.31 -2.52 -25.63
C PRO A 99 44.22 -3.69 -25.29
N LEU A 100 43.71 -4.92 -25.28
CA LEU A 100 44.45 -6.14 -24.92
C LEU A 100 45.06 -6.84 -26.16
N VAL A 101 44.65 -6.50 -27.36
CA VAL A 101 45.14 -7.09 -28.60
C VAL A 101 46.59 -6.63 -28.87
N GLY A 102 47.47 -7.58 -29.12
CA GLY A 102 48.90 -7.33 -29.39
C GLY A 102 49.73 -6.94 -28.15
N LYS A 103 49.15 -6.99 -26.94
CA LYS A 103 49.87 -6.69 -25.69
C LYS A 103 50.04 -7.94 -24.85
N ASP A 104 51.15 -7.99 -24.11
CA ASP A 104 51.32 -8.98 -23.06
C ASP A 104 50.30 -8.73 -21.96
N THR A 105 49.44 -9.70 -21.73
CA THR A 105 48.32 -9.63 -20.80
C THR A 105 48.16 -10.96 -20.07
N THR A 106 47.42 -10.96 -18.97
CA THR A 106 47.12 -12.20 -18.22
C THR A 106 45.71 -12.71 -18.52
N ILE A 107 45.47 -13.99 -18.26
CA ILE A 107 44.09 -14.54 -18.31
C ILE A 107 43.21 -13.79 -17.33
N GLY A 108 43.75 -13.34 -16.19
CA GLY A 108 43.06 -12.51 -15.22
C GLY A 108 42.54 -11.20 -15.81
N ASP A 109 43.37 -10.49 -16.61
CA ASP A 109 42.96 -9.23 -17.27
C ASP A 109 41.84 -9.46 -18.27
N LEU A 110 41.91 -10.52 -19.06
CA LEU A 110 40.85 -10.91 -19.99
C LEU A 110 39.53 -11.19 -19.28
N ILE A 111 39.59 -11.93 -18.15
CA ILE A 111 38.41 -12.21 -17.32
C ILE A 111 37.86 -10.91 -16.69
N GLN A 112 38.72 -9.99 -16.28
CA GLN A 112 38.28 -8.70 -15.74
C GLN A 112 37.52 -7.89 -16.79
N VAL A 113 37.98 -7.87 -18.05
CA VAL A 113 37.25 -7.21 -19.14
C VAL A 113 35.95 -7.94 -19.44
N ALA A 114 35.92 -9.29 -19.45
CA ALA A 114 34.67 -10.05 -19.61
C ALA A 114 33.67 -9.76 -18.48
N ASN A 115 34.14 -9.64 -17.22
CA ASN A 115 33.30 -9.19 -16.12
C ASN A 115 32.79 -7.75 -16.31
N GLY A 116 33.59 -6.87 -16.91
CA GLY A 116 33.18 -5.53 -17.32
C GLY A 116 32.07 -5.55 -18.38
N VAL A 117 32.08 -6.53 -19.31
CA VAL A 117 30.98 -6.74 -20.26
C VAL A 117 29.74 -7.28 -19.55
N THR A 118 29.90 -8.23 -18.63
CA THR A 118 28.77 -8.70 -17.77
C THR A 118 28.11 -7.53 -17.06
N LYS A 119 28.91 -6.65 -16.46
CA LYS A 119 28.40 -5.46 -15.79
C LYS A 119 27.68 -4.52 -16.77
N LEU A 120 28.18 -4.34 -18.00
CA LEU A 120 27.51 -3.56 -19.04
C LEU A 120 26.11 -4.10 -19.32
N TYR A 121 25.95 -5.42 -19.48
CA TYR A 121 24.65 -6.06 -19.68
C TYR A 121 23.72 -5.82 -18.48
N GLN A 122 24.24 -6.00 -17.27
CA GLN A 122 23.46 -5.76 -16.03
C GLN A 122 23.02 -4.29 -15.89
N ASP A 123 23.91 -3.35 -16.19
CA ASP A 123 23.60 -1.91 -16.15
C ASP A 123 22.58 -1.52 -17.24
N ARG A 124 22.52 -2.27 -18.36
CA ARG A 124 21.50 -2.16 -19.42
C ARG A 124 20.19 -2.89 -19.08
N GLY A 125 20.15 -3.55 -17.92
CA GLY A 125 18.96 -4.25 -17.41
C GLY A 125 18.84 -5.73 -17.78
N TYR A 126 19.84 -6.34 -18.40
CA TYR A 126 19.85 -7.77 -18.73
C TYR A 126 20.48 -8.58 -17.60
N ALA A 127 19.72 -8.86 -16.57
CA ALA A 127 20.21 -9.40 -15.30
C ALA A 127 20.77 -10.84 -15.39
N LEU A 128 20.35 -11.64 -16.38
CA LEU A 128 20.78 -13.01 -16.59
C LEU A 128 21.89 -13.15 -17.64
N SER A 129 22.31 -12.02 -18.26
CA SER A 129 23.32 -12.03 -19.31
C SER A 129 24.71 -11.82 -18.74
N PHE A 130 25.67 -12.57 -19.25
CA PHE A 130 27.06 -12.52 -18.81
C PHE A 130 28.03 -12.86 -19.94
N ALA A 131 29.28 -12.45 -19.78
CA ALA A 131 30.37 -12.81 -20.66
C ALA A 131 31.40 -13.67 -19.91
N PHE A 132 31.95 -14.65 -20.58
CA PHE A 132 33.00 -15.49 -20.02
C PHE A 132 33.97 -15.95 -21.11
N ILE A 133 35.12 -16.45 -20.69
CA ILE A 133 36.13 -17.06 -21.54
C ILE A 133 35.99 -18.56 -21.38
N PRO A 134 35.54 -19.28 -22.44
CA PRO A 134 35.45 -20.75 -22.35
C PRO A 134 36.83 -21.38 -22.24
N ALA A 135 36.89 -22.62 -21.74
CA ALA A 135 38.12 -23.42 -21.75
C ALA A 135 38.60 -23.59 -23.20
N GLN A 136 39.80 -23.11 -23.50
CA GLN A 136 40.38 -23.09 -24.85
C GLN A 136 41.89 -23.14 -24.80
N SER A 137 42.54 -23.58 -25.92
CA SER A 137 43.96 -23.32 -26.14
C SER A 137 44.18 -21.87 -26.56
N PHE A 138 45.29 -21.29 -26.13
CA PHE A 138 45.74 -19.95 -26.49
C PHE A 138 46.94 -19.97 -27.44
N ASP A 139 47.31 -21.16 -27.95
CA ASP A 139 48.56 -21.38 -28.70
C ASP A 139 48.57 -20.64 -30.06
N ASP A 140 47.37 -20.42 -30.64
CA ASP A 140 47.20 -19.68 -31.88
C ASP A 140 47.09 -18.14 -31.67
N GLY A 141 47.20 -17.67 -30.43
CA GLY A 141 47.01 -16.26 -30.09
C GLY A 141 45.59 -15.77 -30.28
N VAL A 142 44.62 -16.63 -30.57
CA VAL A 142 43.20 -16.28 -30.70
C VAL A 142 42.50 -16.55 -29.37
N VAL A 143 41.86 -15.48 -28.82
CA VAL A 143 41.05 -15.60 -27.61
C VAL A 143 39.57 -15.48 -28.01
N ARG A 144 38.80 -16.51 -27.67
CA ARG A 144 37.34 -16.49 -27.81
C ARG A 144 36.71 -16.04 -26.52
N VAL A 145 35.79 -15.09 -26.62
CA VAL A 145 34.94 -14.59 -25.53
C VAL A 145 33.49 -14.86 -25.90
N THR A 146 32.79 -15.58 -25.04
CA THR A 146 31.38 -15.91 -25.27
C THR A 146 30.51 -15.05 -24.40
N VAL A 147 29.56 -14.36 -25.01
CA VAL A 147 28.48 -13.66 -24.35
C VAL A 147 27.23 -14.54 -24.37
N VAL A 148 26.67 -14.76 -23.21
CA VAL A 148 25.40 -15.47 -23.04
C VAL A 148 24.30 -14.48 -22.69
N GLU A 149 23.34 -14.35 -23.57
CA GLU A 149 22.14 -13.53 -23.33
C GLU A 149 21.05 -14.40 -22.71
N GLY A 150 20.95 -14.33 -21.37
CA GLY A 150 20.12 -15.22 -20.60
C GLY A 150 18.62 -14.95 -20.70
N TYR A 151 17.81 -16.00 -20.75
CA TYR A 151 16.35 -15.94 -20.75
C TYR A 151 15.72 -17.12 -20.01
N VAL A 152 14.47 -16.95 -19.55
CA VAL A 152 13.70 -18.04 -18.95
C VAL A 152 13.05 -18.87 -20.06
N SER A 153 13.34 -20.17 -20.09
CA SER A 153 12.78 -21.12 -21.05
C SER A 153 11.60 -21.93 -20.50
N ALA A 154 11.54 -22.10 -19.18
CA ALA A 154 10.51 -22.89 -18.51
C ALA A 154 10.17 -22.30 -17.14
N VAL A 155 8.93 -22.52 -16.68
CA VAL A 155 8.44 -22.15 -15.36
C VAL A 155 8.06 -23.41 -14.59
N LYS A 156 8.67 -23.57 -13.41
CA LYS A 156 8.36 -24.64 -12.46
C LYS A 156 7.64 -24.06 -11.27
N VAL A 157 6.36 -24.38 -11.13
CA VAL A 157 5.54 -23.98 -9.98
C VAL A 157 5.59 -25.08 -8.94
N THR A 158 5.91 -24.74 -7.70
CA THR A 158 6.01 -25.64 -6.54
C THR A 158 5.21 -25.08 -5.36
N GLY A 159 5.05 -25.86 -4.29
CA GLY A 159 4.28 -25.45 -3.12
C GLY A 159 2.79 -25.77 -3.26
N LYS A 160 1.93 -24.81 -2.92
CA LYS A 160 0.48 -25.01 -2.86
C LYS A 160 -0.27 -23.96 -3.71
N PRO A 161 -0.14 -23.96 -5.04
CA PRO A 161 -0.80 -22.95 -5.89
C PRO A 161 -2.34 -23.10 -5.92
N GLY A 162 -2.87 -24.31 -5.74
CA GLY A 162 -4.32 -24.58 -5.76
C GLY A 162 -4.98 -24.17 -7.08
N ALA A 163 -6.21 -23.65 -7.01
CA ALA A 163 -7.02 -23.30 -8.19
C ALA A 163 -6.43 -22.16 -9.05
N VAL A 164 -5.49 -21.35 -8.50
CA VAL A 164 -4.92 -20.19 -9.21
C VAL A 164 -3.63 -20.51 -9.98
N GLU A 165 -3.23 -21.78 -10.09
CA GLU A 165 -1.99 -22.18 -10.77
C GLU A 165 -1.94 -21.71 -12.23
N ASP A 166 -3.02 -21.90 -12.98
CA ASP A 166 -3.06 -21.47 -14.40
C ASP A 166 -2.89 -19.95 -14.53
N LYS A 167 -3.46 -19.18 -13.61
CA LYS A 167 -3.27 -17.73 -13.59
C LYS A 167 -1.83 -17.35 -13.25
N ILE A 168 -1.20 -18.05 -12.32
CA ILE A 168 0.23 -17.86 -11.99
C ILE A 168 1.09 -18.14 -13.22
N ARG A 169 0.83 -19.22 -13.94
CA ARG A 169 1.54 -19.57 -15.19
C ARG A 169 1.34 -18.50 -16.26
N ALA A 170 0.08 -18.06 -16.49
CA ALA A 170 -0.22 -17.02 -17.48
C ALA A 170 0.48 -15.68 -17.18
N ILE A 171 0.70 -15.33 -15.91
CA ILE A 171 1.49 -14.15 -15.52
C ILE A 171 2.98 -14.41 -15.78
N ALA A 172 3.49 -15.59 -15.44
CA ALA A 172 4.88 -15.96 -15.62
C ALA A 172 5.27 -16.08 -17.11
N ASP A 173 4.34 -16.39 -18.01
CA ASP A 173 4.57 -16.47 -19.47
C ASP A 173 5.08 -15.15 -20.04
N HIS A 174 4.77 -14.01 -19.44
CA HIS A 174 5.35 -12.72 -19.84
C HIS A 174 6.86 -12.66 -19.57
N ILE A 175 7.35 -13.37 -18.55
CA ILE A 175 8.79 -13.48 -18.26
C ILE A 175 9.45 -14.40 -19.28
N VAL A 176 8.79 -15.51 -19.65
CA VAL A 176 9.28 -16.46 -20.67
C VAL A 176 9.35 -15.83 -22.05
N ALA A 177 8.42 -14.91 -22.37
CA ALA A 177 8.35 -14.22 -23.64
C ALA A 177 9.45 -13.17 -23.83
N ASP A 178 10.07 -12.66 -22.76
CA ASP A 178 11.08 -11.58 -22.81
C ASP A 178 12.49 -12.21 -22.98
N ARG A 179 13.04 -12.14 -24.19
CA ARG A 179 14.31 -12.78 -24.57
C ARG A 179 15.26 -11.82 -25.28
N PRO A 180 16.43 -11.52 -24.68
CA PRO A 180 16.91 -11.89 -23.36
C PRO A 180 16.11 -11.19 -22.25
N LEU A 181 16.05 -11.82 -21.07
CA LEU A 181 15.21 -11.33 -19.98
C LEU A 181 15.68 -9.98 -19.43
N ARG A 182 14.80 -9.00 -19.47
CA ARG A 182 15.01 -7.70 -18.84
C ARG A 182 14.61 -7.73 -17.37
N ARG A 183 15.42 -7.11 -16.54
CA ARG A 183 15.16 -6.94 -15.12
C ARG A 183 13.79 -6.26 -14.86
N ALA A 184 13.46 -5.25 -15.65
CA ALA A 184 12.18 -4.54 -15.52
C ALA A 184 10.97 -5.47 -15.74
N THR A 185 11.04 -6.37 -16.75
CA THR A 185 10.01 -7.37 -17.02
C THR A 185 9.91 -8.37 -15.86
N PHE A 186 11.03 -8.90 -15.41
CA PHE A 186 11.08 -9.82 -14.28
C PHE A 186 10.48 -9.20 -13.02
N GLU A 187 10.97 -8.04 -12.60
CA GLU A 187 10.46 -7.35 -11.41
C GLU A 187 8.96 -7.06 -11.53
N ARG A 188 8.50 -6.56 -12.69
CA ARG A 188 7.09 -6.27 -12.91
C ARG A 188 6.21 -7.49 -12.67
N TYR A 189 6.49 -8.59 -13.35
CA TYR A 189 5.59 -9.76 -13.32
C TYR A 189 5.71 -10.59 -12.04
N ILE A 190 6.86 -10.61 -11.37
CA ILE A 190 6.95 -11.16 -10.01
C ILE A 190 6.11 -10.33 -9.03
N ASN A 191 6.11 -9.00 -9.16
CA ASN A 191 5.24 -8.16 -8.34
C ASN A 191 3.76 -8.30 -8.72
N VAL A 192 3.42 -8.52 -10.01
CA VAL A 192 2.04 -8.83 -10.44
C VAL A 192 1.55 -10.13 -9.81
N LEU A 193 2.40 -11.17 -9.69
CA LEU A 193 2.07 -12.39 -8.94
C LEU A 193 1.73 -12.09 -7.48
N GLY A 194 2.44 -11.14 -6.86
CA GLY A 194 2.17 -10.66 -5.50
C GLY A 194 0.84 -9.91 -5.34
N LEU A 195 0.20 -9.48 -6.44
CA LEU A 195 -1.14 -8.86 -6.43
C LEU A 195 -2.28 -9.88 -6.34
N LEU A 196 -2.00 -11.16 -6.58
CA LEU A 196 -3.01 -12.19 -6.48
C LEU A 196 -3.46 -12.36 -5.02
N PRO A 197 -4.77 -12.32 -4.74
CA PRO A 197 -5.30 -12.43 -3.39
C PRO A 197 -4.85 -13.70 -2.66
N GLY A 198 -4.35 -13.54 -1.43
CA GLY A 198 -3.91 -14.64 -0.59
C GLY A 198 -2.68 -15.40 -1.08
N VAL A 199 -2.05 -14.98 -2.18
CA VAL A 199 -0.90 -15.66 -2.79
C VAL A 199 0.41 -15.01 -2.34
N LYS A 200 1.37 -15.84 -1.93
CA LYS A 200 2.76 -15.46 -1.69
C LYS A 200 3.64 -16.26 -2.61
N VAL A 201 4.50 -15.60 -3.35
CA VAL A 201 5.41 -16.23 -4.30
C VAL A 201 6.84 -15.91 -3.93
N ALA A 202 7.66 -16.96 -3.75
CA ALA A 202 9.11 -16.83 -3.73
C ALA A 202 9.63 -17.28 -5.11
N ALA A 203 10.26 -16.35 -5.83
CA ALA A 203 10.82 -16.60 -7.15
C ALA A 203 12.32 -16.83 -7.06
N ASN A 204 12.81 -17.87 -7.74
CA ASN A 204 14.21 -18.19 -7.86
C ASN A 204 14.57 -18.43 -9.33
N VAL A 205 15.62 -17.76 -9.81
CA VAL A 205 16.17 -17.97 -11.15
C VAL A 205 17.66 -18.16 -11.04
N ALA A 206 18.14 -19.36 -11.39
CA ALA A 206 19.58 -19.63 -11.49
C ALA A 206 20.15 -18.98 -12.76
N PRO A 207 21.42 -18.52 -12.75
CA PRO A 207 22.10 -18.14 -13.98
C PRO A 207 22.08 -19.28 -15.00
N PRO A 208 21.99 -18.99 -16.32
CA PRO A 208 22.11 -20.02 -17.36
C PRO A 208 23.41 -20.82 -17.20
N GLN A 209 23.33 -22.13 -17.33
CA GLN A 209 24.48 -23.01 -17.25
C GLN A 209 25.01 -23.42 -18.61
N ASN A 210 24.23 -23.20 -19.66
CA ASN A 210 24.57 -23.50 -21.05
C ASN A 210 24.74 -22.20 -21.83
N THR A 211 25.47 -22.31 -22.94
CA THR A 211 25.75 -21.17 -23.85
C THR A 211 24.52 -20.72 -24.65
N ASP A 212 23.45 -21.50 -24.67
CA ASP A 212 22.17 -21.11 -25.27
C ASP A 212 21.41 -20.03 -24.47
N GLY A 213 21.80 -19.80 -23.20
CA GLY A 213 21.21 -18.79 -22.32
C GLY A 213 19.90 -19.20 -21.63
N ALA A 214 19.46 -20.45 -21.83
CA ALA A 214 18.20 -20.93 -21.25
C ALA A 214 18.34 -21.21 -19.74
N THR A 215 17.35 -20.79 -18.97
CA THR A 215 17.23 -21.14 -17.54
C THR A 215 15.78 -21.39 -17.15
N THR A 216 15.57 -21.91 -15.94
CA THR A 216 14.25 -22.20 -15.38
C THR A 216 13.92 -21.19 -14.29
N LEU A 217 12.72 -20.63 -14.33
CA LEU A 217 12.12 -19.87 -13.24
C LEU A 217 11.39 -20.82 -12.29
N GLU A 218 11.84 -20.89 -11.04
CA GLU A 218 11.16 -21.63 -9.99
C GLU A 218 10.30 -20.67 -9.15
N LEU A 219 9.00 -20.96 -9.08
CA LEU A 219 8.04 -20.22 -8.28
C LEU A 219 7.55 -21.13 -7.15
N ASN A 220 7.95 -20.81 -5.92
CA ASN A 220 7.42 -21.50 -4.74
C ASN A 220 6.23 -20.68 -4.19
N VAL A 221 5.05 -21.29 -4.25
CA VAL A 221 3.78 -20.65 -3.95
C VAL A 221 3.25 -21.14 -2.61
N ASP A 222 2.96 -20.20 -1.73
CA ASP A 222 2.18 -20.41 -0.50
C ASP A 222 0.88 -19.63 -0.59
N ARG A 223 -0.21 -20.20 -0.09
CA ARG A 223 -1.54 -19.58 -0.14
C ARG A 223 -2.19 -19.51 1.22
N LYS A 224 -2.88 -18.40 1.44
CA LYS A 224 -3.79 -18.19 2.55
C LYS A 224 -5.24 -18.06 2.00
N PRO A 225 -5.98 -19.18 1.86
CA PRO A 225 -7.31 -19.14 1.24
C PRO A 225 -8.35 -18.43 2.09
N PHE A 226 -8.18 -18.40 3.42
CA PHE A 226 -9.08 -17.71 4.33
C PHE A 226 -8.30 -16.84 5.28
N ASP A 227 -8.90 -15.70 5.64
CA ASP A 227 -8.40 -14.79 6.64
C ASP A 227 -9.54 -14.26 7.48
N VAL A 228 -9.34 -14.18 8.79
CA VAL A 228 -10.26 -13.53 9.72
C VAL A 228 -9.45 -12.52 10.51
N SER A 229 -9.90 -11.28 10.50
CA SER A 229 -9.23 -10.20 11.19
C SER A 229 -10.22 -9.33 11.95
N THR A 230 -9.75 -8.69 13.02
CA THR A 230 -10.54 -7.74 13.78
C THR A 230 -9.69 -6.55 14.18
N GLY A 231 -10.32 -5.37 14.18
CA GLY A 231 -9.79 -4.16 14.78
C GLY A 231 -10.74 -3.72 15.89
N ILE A 232 -10.24 -3.51 17.08
CA ILE A 232 -11.03 -3.09 18.25
C ILE A 232 -10.59 -1.69 18.65
N ASP A 233 -11.55 -0.80 18.75
CA ASP A 233 -11.40 0.52 19.34
C ASP A 233 -12.05 0.53 20.73
N PHE A 234 -11.29 0.97 21.73
CA PHE A 234 -11.75 1.06 23.11
C PHE A 234 -12.18 2.48 23.50
N ASN A 235 -12.11 3.43 22.57
CA ASN A 235 -12.18 4.84 22.91
C ASN A 235 -13.59 5.42 22.85
N HIS A 236 -14.29 5.23 21.72
CA HIS A 236 -15.54 5.94 21.48
C HIS A 236 -16.39 5.22 20.41
N PRO A 237 -17.69 5.18 20.56
CA PRO A 237 -18.57 5.53 21.71
C PRO A 237 -18.67 4.42 22.74
N GLY A 238 -17.61 3.74 23.00
CA GLY A 238 -17.44 2.53 23.80
C GLY A 238 -16.74 1.47 22.98
N VAL A 239 -16.51 0.29 23.54
CA VAL A 239 -15.78 -0.79 22.87
C VAL A 239 -16.55 -1.26 21.64
N GLN A 240 -15.94 -1.11 20.48
CA GLN A 240 -16.45 -1.62 19.21
C GLN A 240 -15.35 -2.37 18.46
N GLY A 241 -15.73 -3.46 17.78
CA GLY A 241 -14.83 -4.27 16.97
C GLY A 241 -15.36 -4.44 15.56
N LEU A 242 -14.52 -4.14 14.56
CA LEU A 242 -14.79 -4.49 13.18
C LEU A 242 -14.25 -5.90 12.90
N LEU A 243 -15.14 -6.85 12.69
CA LEU A 243 -14.79 -8.21 12.29
C LEU A 243 -14.85 -8.32 10.77
N THR A 244 -13.79 -8.83 10.16
CA THR A 244 -13.72 -9.08 8.70
C THR A 244 -13.34 -10.53 8.45
N ALA A 245 -14.13 -11.22 7.65
CA ALA A 245 -13.82 -12.52 7.09
C ALA A 245 -13.53 -12.37 5.60
N THR A 246 -12.44 -12.96 5.14
CA THR A 246 -11.97 -12.87 3.75
C THR A 246 -11.69 -14.27 3.21
N GLU A 247 -12.15 -14.52 2.01
CA GLU A 247 -11.83 -15.65 1.16
C GLU A 247 -10.90 -15.18 0.04
N ASN A 248 -9.90 -15.99 -0.35
CA ASN A 248 -8.91 -15.65 -1.35
C ASN A 248 -8.69 -16.81 -2.33
N GLY A 249 -9.11 -16.65 -3.58
CA GLY A 249 -8.77 -17.50 -4.72
C GLY A 249 -9.20 -18.95 -4.58
N LEU A 250 -10.40 -19.24 -4.11
CA LEU A 250 -10.93 -20.60 -4.08
C LEU A 250 -11.19 -21.13 -5.49
N THR A 251 -11.45 -20.24 -6.45
CA THR A 251 -11.65 -20.61 -7.84
C THR A 251 -10.46 -20.23 -8.73
N ALA A 252 -10.47 -20.66 -9.97
CA ALA A 252 -9.47 -20.29 -10.97
C ALA A 252 -9.48 -18.79 -11.34
N LEU A 253 -10.52 -18.04 -10.94
CA LEU A 253 -10.55 -16.58 -11.12
C LEU A 253 -9.55 -15.86 -10.23
N GLY A 254 -9.11 -16.49 -9.12
CA GLY A 254 -8.20 -15.87 -8.14
C GLY A 254 -8.85 -14.70 -7.43
N GLU A 255 -10.15 -14.79 -7.20
CA GLU A 255 -11.00 -13.78 -6.58
C GLU A 255 -10.65 -13.56 -5.10
N GLN A 256 -11.08 -12.43 -4.58
CA GLN A 256 -11.17 -12.16 -3.15
C GLN A 256 -12.61 -11.76 -2.84
N LEU A 257 -13.17 -12.38 -1.81
CA LEU A 257 -14.46 -11.98 -1.26
C LEU A 257 -14.27 -11.66 0.22
N SER A 258 -14.78 -10.54 0.68
CA SER A 258 -14.75 -10.22 2.10
C SER A 258 -16.06 -9.63 2.59
N VAL A 259 -16.38 -9.93 3.84
CA VAL A 259 -17.53 -9.39 4.55
C VAL A 259 -17.04 -8.84 5.88
N SER A 260 -17.47 -7.63 6.20
CA SER A 260 -17.14 -6.95 7.45
C SER A 260 -18.40 -6.57 8.21
N ALA A 261 -18.37 -6.72 9.53
CA ALA A 261 -19.45 -6.31 10.42
C ALA A 261 -18.89 -5.65 11.69
N LEU A 262 -19.56 -4.62 12.18
CA LEU A 262 -19.24 -3.98 13.46
C LEU A 262 -20.00 -4.65 14.60
N LEU A 263 -19.30 -5.01 15.65
CA LEU A 263 -19.83 -5.66 16.86
C LEU A 263 -19.10 -5.16 18.13
N PRO A 264 -19.78 -4.93 19.25
CA PRO A 264 -21.22 -4.78 19.38
C PRO A 264 -21.71 -3.47 18.74
N LYS A 265 -23.02 -3.23 18.72
CA LYS A 265 -23.59 -1.97 18.20
C LYS A 265 -23.18 -0.73 19.00
N GLY A 266 -22.70 -0.92 20.22
CA GLY A 266 -22.28 0.17 21.10
C GLY A 266 -23.40 1.10 21.55
N ARG A 267 -23.02 2.20 22.20
CA ARG A 267 -23.94 3.21 22.73
C ARG A 267 -24.75 3.90 21.62
N ASP A 268 -24.12 4.17 20.48
CA ASP A 268 -24.75 4.84 19.35
C ASP A 268 -25.57 3.91 18.46
N ASN A 269 -25.85 2.69 18.92
CA ASN A 269 -26.65 1.69 18.20
C ASN A 269 -26.19 1.46 16.77
N VAL A 270 -24.88 1.49 16.51
CA VAL A 270 -24.30 1.42 15.18
C VAL A 270 -24.49 0.03 14.57
N THR A 271 -25.06 0.00 13.38
CA THR A 271 -25.02 -1.16 12.50
C THR A 271 -24.11 -0.82 11.31
N TYR A 272 -23.07 -1.64 11.08
CA TYR A 272 -22.24 -1.51 9.89
C TYR A 272 -22.02 -2.89 9.29
N LEU A 273 -22.30 -2.99 8.00
CA LEU A 273 -22.04 -4.16 7.17
C LEU A 273 -21.35 -3.68 5.89
N ALA A 274 -20.33 -4.41 5.46
CA ALA A 274 -19.70 -4.17 4.16
C ALA A 274 -19.37 -5.49 3.48
N ALA A 275 -19.47 -5.51 2.16
CA ALA A 275 -19.06 -6.61 1.31
C ALA A 275 -18.13 -6.07 0.21
N HIS A 276 -17.11 -6.83 -0.09
CA HIS A 276 -16.12 -6.51 -1.11
C HIS A 276 -15.84 -7.73 -1.96
N ALA A 277 -15.77 -7.54 -3.26
CA ALA A 277 -15.32 -8.55 -4.21
C ALA A 277 -14.23 -7.95 -5.10
N ALA A 278 -13.15 -8.69 -5.32
CA ALA A 278 -12.09 -8.31 -6.24
C ALA A 278 -11.68 -9.50 -7.11
N VAL A 279 -11.47 -9.26 -8.40
CA VAL A 279 -11.07 -10.28 -9.36
C VAL A 279 -9.90 -9.76 -10.21
N PRO A 280 -8.76 -10.46 -10.24
CA PRO A 280 -7.69 -10.18 -11.18
C PRO A 280 -8.13 -10.49 -12.62
N ILE A 281 -8.05 -9.51 -13.50
CA ILE A 281 -8.47 -9.60 -14.91
C ILE A 281 -7.25 -9.76 -15.80
N GLY A 282 -7.18 -10.84 -16.59
CA GLY A 282 -6.01 -11.14 -17.42
C GLY A 282 -4.74 -11.43 -16.61
N SER A 283 -3.58 -11.14 -17.18
CA SER A 283 -2.24 -11.44 -16.63
C SER A 283 -1.34 -10.21 -16.42
N ASN A 284 -1.86 -8.99 -16.66
CA ASN A 284 -1.07 -7.75 -16.60
C ASN A 284 -1.27 -6.95 -15.29
N GLY A 285 -2.00 -7.53 -14.30
CA GLY A 285 -2.23 -6.91 -12.99
C GLY A 285 -3.45 -6.00 -12.93
N LEU A 286 -4.35 -6.00 -13.92
CA LEU A 286 -5.64 -5.32 -13.83
C LEU A 286 -6.53 -6.04 -12.80
N ILE A 287 -7.15 -5.29 -11.89
CA ILE A 287 -8.06 -5.83 -10.87
C ILE A 287 -9.39 -5.09 -10.97
N GLY A 288 -10.46 -5.84 -11.19
CA GLY A 288 -11.84 -5.36 -11.06
C GLY A 288 -12.32 -5.54 -9.63
N LYS A 289 -13.06 -4.56 -9.10
CA LYS A 289 -13.59 -4.58 -7.73
C LYS A 289 -15.04 -4.14 -7.71
N ILE A 290 -15.80 -4.70 -6.77
CA ILE A 290 -17.16 -4.26 -6.41
C ILE A 290 -17.20 -4.12 -4.90
N ASP A 291 -17.76 -3.02 -4.43
CA ASP A 291 -17.88 -2.70 -3.01
C ASP A 291 -19.33 -2.33 -2.71
N ALA A 292 -19.85 -2.80 -1.57
CA ALA A 292 -21.13 -2.39 -1.02
C ALA A 292 -21.00 -2.19 0.49
N SER A 293 -21.63 -1.16 1.04
CA SER A 293 -21.66 -0.93 2.49
C SER A 293 -22.97 -0.30 2.93
N HIS A 294 -23.38 -0.66 4.13
CA HIS A 294 -24.51 -0.08 4.85
C HIS A 294 -24.04 0.36 6.24
N TYR A 295 -24.34 1.59 6.58
CA TYR A 295 -24.13 2.15 7.89
C TYR A 295 -25.43 2.77 8.40
N ARG A 296 -25.79 2.50 9.67
CA ARG A 296 -26.82 3.19 10.41
C ARG A 296 -26.37 3.37 11.86
N GLY A 297 -26.52 4.56 12.39
CA GLY A 297 -26.18 4.86 13.78
C GLY A 297 -26.96 6.04 14.33
N ASN A 298 -27.01 6.12 15.64
CA ASN A 298 -27.63 7.20 16.40
C ASN A 298 -26.54 7.88 17.24
N PRO A 299 -25.68 8.75 16.67
CA PRO A 299 -24.62 9.42 17.42
C PRO A 299 -25.23 10.25 18.55
N THR A 300 -24.98 9.82 19.80
CA THR A 300 -25.57 10.44 21.01
C THR A 300 -24.63 11.46 21.65
N ASP A 301 -23.35 11.43 21.28
CA ASP A 301 -22.30 12.21 21.93
C ASP A 301 -22.02 13.54 21.26
N ASN A 302 -23.08 14.22 20.86
CA ASN A 302 -22.94 15.56 20.33
C ASN A 302 -23.42 16.58 21.37
N PRO A 303 -22.51 17.12 22.20
CA PRO A 303 -22.87 18.12 23.22
C PRO A 303 -23.41 19.41 22.63
N GLY A 304 -23.27 19.61 21.32
CA GLY A 304 -23.96 20.70 20.58
C GLY A 304 -25.44 20.44 20.28
N LEU A 305 -25.94 19.21 20.47
CA LEU A 305 -27.34 18.87 20.35
C LEU A 305 -27.98 18.82 21.73
N PRO A 306 -29.15 19.46 21.94
CA PRO A 306 -29.94 19.26 23.14
C PRO A 306 -30.26 17.77 23.35
N SER A 307 -30.30 17.32 24.60
CA SER A 307 -30.52 15.91 24.97
C SER A 307 -31.87 15.34 24.50
N ASN A 308 -32.81 16.19 24.16
CA ASN A 308 -34.12 15.82 23.61
C ASN A 308 -34.10 15.66 22.07
N ILE A 309 -32.96 15.87 21.42
CA ILE A 309 -32.83 15.69 19.96
C ILE A 309 -31.96 14.44 19.69
N GLU A 310 -32.60 13.44 19.09
CA GLU A 310 -31.90 12.25 18.57
C GLU A 310 -31.51 12.51 17.10
N ARG A 311 -30.26 12.19 16.79
CA ARG A 311 -29.74 12.15 15.42
C ARG A 311 -29.68 10.71 14.93
N THR A 312 -30.19 10.44 13.74
CA THR A 312 -30.00 9.17 13.03
C THR A 312 -29.27 9.44 11.72
N VAL A 313 -28.18 8.72 11.50
CA VAL A 313 -27.41 8.77 10.27
C VAL A 313 -27.51 7.43 9.54
N ILE A 314 -27.83 7.48 8.24
CA ILE A 314 -27.81 6.31 7.35
C ILE A 314 -26.90 6.65 6.18
N ASN A 315 -26.04 5.69 5.82
CA ASN A 315 -25.23 5.77 4.61
C ASN A 315 -25.20 4.42 3.91
N ASP A 316 -25.69 4.39 2.68
CA ASP A 316 -25.62 3.24 1.78
C ASP A 316 -24.72 3.59 0.60
N LYS A 317 -23.77 2.72 0.29
CA LYS A 317 -22.86 2.92 -0.82
C LYS A 317 -22.68 1.63 -1.60
N VAL A 318 -22.71 1.75 -2.93
CA VAL A 318 -22.34 0.67 -3.86
C VAL A 318 -21.47 1.24 -4.96
N GLY A 319 -20.43 0.52 -5.34
CA GLY A 319 -19.52 0.98 -6.38
C GLY A 319 -18.76 -0.15 -7.06
N GLY A 320 -18.18 0.19 -8.19
CA GLY A 320 -17.24 -0.67 -8.91
C GLY A 320 -15.99 0.12 -9.31
N SER A 321 -14.86 -0.57 -9.38
CA SER A 321 -13.61 0.06 -9.77
C SER A 321 -12.70 -0.86 -10.55
N LEU A 322 -11.81 -0.25 -11.35
CA LEU A 322 -10.72 -0.90 -12.06
C LEU A 322 -9.40 -0.30 -11.58
N ALA A 323 -8.52 -1.12 -11.06
CA ALA A 323 -7.19 -0.74 -10.61
C ALA A 323 -6.12 -1.37 -11.51
N TYR A 324 -5.17 -0.57 -11.97
CA TYR A 324 -4.09 -1.03 -12.85
C TYR A 324 -2.73 -0.51 -12.36
N PRO A 325 -1.71 -1.40 -12.23
CA PRO A 325 -0.35 -1.01 -11.88
C PRO A 325 0.36 -0.41 -13.10
N ILE A 326 0.40 0.91 -13.19
CA ILE A 326 1.07 1.67 -14.27
C ILE A 326 2.58 1.45 -14.19
N LEU A 327 3.15 1.59 -12.99
CA LEU A 327 4.54 1.28 -12.66
C LEU A 327 4.54 0.26 -11.52
N LEU A 328 5.33 -0.81 -11.67
CA LEU A 328 5.43 -1.83 -10.65
C LEU A 328 6.82 -2.49 -10.72
N ASN A 329 7.66 -2.23 -9.73
CA ASN A 329 8.97 -2.83 -9.58
C ASN A 329 9.28 -3.02 -8.09
N ASN A 330 10.46 -3.52 -7.76
CA ASN A 330 10.84 -3.85 -6.38
C ASN A 330 10.95 -2.63 -5.44
N LYS A 331 11.07 -1.42 -5.96
CA LYS A 331 11.20 -0.19 -5.16
C LYS A 331 9.98 0.70 -5.23
N GLN A 332 9.29 0.70 -6.36
CA GLN A 332 8.26 1.68 -6.65
C GLN A 332 7.01 1.03 -7.24
N SER A 333 5.87 1.56 -6.86
CA SER A 333 4.61 1.26 -7.51
C SER A 333 3.82 2.54 -7.76
N VAL A 334 3.15 2.62 -8.91
CA VAL A 334 2.12 3.60 -9.24
C VAL A 334 0.90 2.83 -9.69
N ILE A 335 -0.20 2.95 -8.94
CA ILE A 335 -1.47 2.30 -9.26
C ILE A 335 -2.49 3.36 -9.61
N GLY A 336 -3.04 3.28 -10.82
CA GLY A 336 -4.18 4.07 -11.23
C GLY A 336 -5.47 3.32 -10.94
N THR A 337 -6.46 3.99 -10.37
CA THR A 337 -7.79 3.44 -10.09
C THR A 337 -8.87 4.37 -10.66
N ALA A 338 -9.79 3.80 -11.45
CA ALA A 338 -11.01 4.45 -11.89
C ALA A 338 -12.19 3.79 -11.21
N SER A 339 -13.03 4.57 -10.53
CA SER A 339 -14.17 4.10 -9.75
C SER A 339 -15.44 4.82 -10.13
N VAL A 340 -16.55 4.11 -10.15
CA VAL A 340 -17.90 4.68 -10.21
C VAL A 340 -18.68 4.20 -9.00
N TYR A 341 -19.40 5.08 -8.34
CA TYR A 341 -20.21 4.70 -7.19
C TYR A 341 -21.49 5.54 -7.06
N ALA A 342 -22.47 4.94 -6.41
CA ALA A 342 -23.67 5.59 -5.91
C ALA A 342 -23.61 5.61 -4.38
N SER A 343 -23.95 6.75 -3.78
CA SER A 343 -24.13 6.88 -2.33
C SER A 343 -25.52 7.45 -2.04
N HIS A 344 -26.12 6.94 -0.98
CA HIS A 344 -27.34 7.48 -0.37
C HIS A 344 -27.00 7.85 1.06
N ASP A 345 -27.21 9.13 1.39
CA ASP A 345 -26.97 9.69 2.70
C ASP A 345 -28.29 10.22 3.25
N GLU A 346 -28.61 9.85 4.48
CA GLU A 346 -29.73 10.41 5.23
C GLU A 346 -29.25 10.83 6.62
N ASP A 347 -29.57 12.05 7.00
CA ASP A 347 -29.29 12.62 8.30
C ASP A 347 -30.59 13.18 8.87
N ARG A 348 -31.12 12.54 9.91
CA ARG A 348 -32.43 12.85 10.50
C ARG A 348 -32.27 13.27 11.95
N TYR A 349 -32.94 14.37 12.30
CA TYR A 349 -33.03 14.90 13.66
C TYR A 349 -34.47 14.79 14.14
N ASN A 350 -34.66 14.17 15.30
CA ASN A 350 -35.96 13.97 15.92
C ASN A 350 -35.94 14.57 17.34
N ASN A 351 -36.85 15.51 17.59
CA ASN A 351 -37.07 16.08 18.91
C ASN A 351 -38.11 15.22 19.65
N HIS A 352 -37.66 14.53 20.72
CA HIS A 352 -38.54 13.64 21.48
C HIS A 352 -39.64 14.34 22.24
N ASP A 353 -39.47 15.62 22.64
CA ASP A 353 -40.46 16.36 23.42
C ASP A 353 -41.61 16.86 22.53
N THR A 354 -41.30 17.26 21.32
CA THR A 354 -42.30 17.88 20.42
C THR A 354 -42.71 16.96 19.26
N GLY A 355 -41.99 15.87 19.02
CA GLY A 355 -42.14 15.02 17.84
C GLY A 355 -41.72 15.70 16.53
N ALA A 356 -41.09 16.88 16.60
CA ALA A 356 -40.60 17.58 15.42
C ALA A 356 -39.45 16.81 14.77
N GLN A 357 -39.50 16.70 13.45
CA GLN A 357 -38.45 16.01 12.67
C GLN A 357 -37.94 16.92 11.56
N ILE A 358 -36.61 16.84 11.34
CA ILE A 358 -35.93 17.46 10.22
C ILE A 358 -35.05 16.40 9.59
N GLY A 359 -35.13 16.24 8.27
CA GLY A 359 -34.34 15.28 7.50
C GLY A 359 -33.59 15.94 6.35
N PHE A 360 -32.37 15.48 6.11
CA PHE A 360 -31.58 15.83 4.94
C PHE A 360 -31.23 14.55 4.21
N ARG A 361 -31.54 14.47 2.91
CA ARG A 361 -31.18 13.31 2.07
C ARG A 361 -30.36 13.78 0.88
N SER A 362 -29.36 12.99 0.52
CA SER A 362 -28.56 13.19 -0.68
C SER A 362 -28.32 11.86 -1.36
N GLN A 363 -28.55 11.81 -2.66
CA GLN A 363 -28.19 10.67 -3.51
C GLN A 363 -27.25 11.15 -4.59
N VAL A 364 -26.04 10.63 -4.62
CA VAL A 364 -25.00 11.05 -5.57
C VAL A 364 -24.54 9.92 -6.46
N ARG A 365 -24.07 10.27 -7.67
CA ARG A 365 -23.46 9.39 -8.67
C ARG A 365 -22.10 9.97 -9.02
N VAL A 366 -21.05 9.25 -8.67
CA VAL A 366 -19.69 9.80 -8.67
C VAL A 366 -18.78 8.96 -9.53
N LEU A 367 -18.01 9.63 -10.39
CA LEU A 367 -16.80 9.08 -11.01
C LEU A 367 -15.59 9.61 -10.24
N GLN A 368 -14.70 8.71 -9.83
CA GLN A 368 -13.46 9.07 -9.15
C GLN A 368 -12.27 8.46 -9.89
N LEU A 369 -11.25 9.26 -10.10
CA LEU A 369 -9.93 8.83 -10.55
C LEU A 369 -8.94 9.02 -9.41
N GLN A 370 -8.10 8.02 -9.19
CA GLN A 370 -7.09 8.02 -8.14
C GLN A 370 -5.76 7.48 -8.66
N ALA A 371 -4.67 8.05 -8.19
CA ALA A 371 -3.34 7.54 -8.40
C ALA A 371 -2.63 7.41 -7.05
N ASP A 372 -2.12 6.20 -6.78
CA ASP A 372 -1.39 5.85 -5.57
C ASP A 372 0.07 5.56 -5.93
N TYR A 373 0.98 6.25 -5.28
CA TYR A 373 2.42 6.06 -5.40
C TYR A 373 3.00 5.50 -4.10
N THR A 374 3.82 4.49 -4.23
CA THR A 374 4.63 3.96 -3.12
C THR A 374 6.09 3.85 -3.58
N ASN A 375 7.02 4.29 -2.71
CA ASN A 375 8.44 4.08 -2.87
C ASN A 375 9.01 3.50 -1.58
N VAL A 376 9.78 2.41 -1.72
CA VAL A 376 10.42 1.72 -0.60
C VAL A 376 11.92 1.68 -0.86
N GLU A 377 12.67 2.30 0.03
CA GLU A 377 14.13 2.29 0.06
C GLU A 377 14.61 1.82 1.43
N THR A 378 15.87 1.45 1.54
CA THR A 378 16.45 1.04 2.84
C THR A 378 16.30 2.18 3.85
N GLY A 379 15.56 1.90 4.93
CA GLY A 379 15.30 2.89 5.98
C GLY A 379 14.31 4.00 5.62
N GLN A 380 13.64 3.92 4.45
CA GLN A 380 12.67 4.94 4.06
C GLN A 380 11.49 4.35 3.28
N VAL A 381 10.29 4.73 3.67
CA VAL A 381 9.07 4.42 2.90
C VAL A 381 8.31 5.71 2.65
N ARG A 382 7.93 5.95 1.39
CA ARG A 382 7.08 7.07 0.95
C ARG A 382 5.80 6.54 0.33
N ARG A 383 4.69 7.17 0.67
CA ARG A 383 3.40 6.95 0.02
C ARG A 383 2.78 8.29 -0.32
N ALA A 384 2.20 8.39 -1.50
CA ALA A 384 1.43 9.55 -1.91
C ALA A 384 0.17 9.07 -2.64
N SER A 385 -0.91 9.78 -2.47
CA SER A 385 -2.16 9.54 -3.19
C SER A 385 -2.75 10.87 -3.64
N ILE A 386 -3.30 10.89 -4.84
CA ILE A 386 -4.10 11.98 -5.36
C ILE A 386 -5.39 11.41 -5.92
N ASN A 387 -6.50 12.08 -5.67
CA ASN A 387 -7.79 11.70 -6.23
C ASN A 387 -8.59 12.92 -6.69
N VAL A 388 -9.40 12.71 -7.71
CA VAL A 388 -10.38 13.68 -8.20
C VAL A 388 -11.70 12.93 -8.36
N ALA A 389 -12.75 13.44 -7.72
CA ALA A 389 -14.10 12.91 -7.77
C ALA A 389 -15.04 13.94 -8.38
N LYS A 390 -15.81 13.52 -9.37
CA LYS A 390 -16.86 14.33 -10.02
C LYS A 390 -18.21 13.65 -9.82
N ALA A 391 -19.12 14.36 -9.17
CA ALA A 391 -20.52 13.95 -9.10
C ALA A 391 -21.31 14.48 -10.30
N PHE A 392 -22.28 13.70 -10.72
CA PHE A 392 -23.15 13.99 -11.86
C PHE A 392 -24.63 13.93 -11.44
N ASP A 393 -25.41 14.87 -11.92
CA ASP A 393 -26.87 14.88 -11.73
C ASP A 393 -27.53 13.99 -12.79
N ILE A 394 -27.35 12.68 -12.64
CA ILE A 394 -27.87 11.64 -13.54
C ILE A 394 -28.33 10.43 -12.73
N LEU A 395 -29.05 9.51 -13.37
CA LEU A 395 -29.43 8.20 -12.81
C LEU A 395 -30.12 8.29 -11.44
N GLY A 396 -31.00 9.30 -11.25
CA GLY A 396 -31.74 9.49 -10.03
C GLY A 396 -30.94 10.15 -8.90
N ALA A 397 -29.84 10.86 -9.21
CA ALA A 397 -29.19 11.74 -8.25
C ALA A 397 -30.22 12.78 -7.76
N SER A 398 -30.25 13.03 -6.46
CA SER A 398 -31.25 13.93 -5.88
C SER A 398 -30.80 14.44 -4.51
N LYS A 399 -31.37 15.55 -4.08
CA LYS A 399 -31.26 16.02 -2.71
C LYS A 399 -32.61 16.54 -2.23
N SER A 400 -32.91 16.36 -0.96
CA SER A 400 -34.10 16.90 -0.33
C SER A 400 -33.82 17.30 1.11
N GLY A 401 -34.57 18.29 1.57
CA GLY A 401 -34.78 18.59 2.97
C GLY A 401 -36.26 18.41 3.29
N ASP A 402 -36.60 17.75 4.38
CA ASP A 402 -37.96 17.54 4.83
C ASP A 402 -38.12 17.87 6.31
N SER A 403 -39.35 18.31 6.68
CA SER A 403 -39.75 18.53 8.06
C SER A 403 -41.22 18.17 8.21
N ASN A 404 -41.58 17.62 9.37
CA ASN A 404 -42.98 17.43 9.75
C ASN A 404 -43.58 18.66 10.48
N VAL A 405 -42.79 19.71 10.70
CA VAL A 405 -43.27 20.95 11.36
C VAL A 405 -44.04 21.78 10.35
N PRO A 406 -45.33 22.09 10.62
CA PRO A 406 -46.15 22.90 9.71
C PRO A 406 -45.52 24.26 9.39
N GLY A 407 -45.42 24.58 8.09
CA GLY A 407 -44.83 25.84 7.62
C GLY A 407 -43.30 25.91 7.62
N ALA A 408 -42.61 24.89 8.09
CA ALA A 408 -41.14 24.86 8.01
C ALA A 408 -40.69 24.46 6.61
N THR A 409 -39.81 25.27 6.02
CA THR A 409 -39.09 24.92 4.78
C THR A 409 -37.66 24.55 5.12
N VAL A 410 -37.27 23.33 4.77
CA VAL A 410 -35.91 22.81 5.00
C VAL A 410 -35.24 22.61 3.65
N THR A 411 -34.06 23.19 3.49
CA THR A 411 -33.26 23.07 2.26
C THR A 411 -31.95 22.35 2.57
N ASN A 412 -31.70 21.29 1.86
CA ASN A 412 -30.40 20.61 1.93
C ASN A 412 -29.34 21.45 1.19
N PRO A 413 -28.28 21.95 1.86
CA PRO A 413 -27.25 22.79 1.24
C PRO A 413 -26.31 22.01 0.32
N ALA A 414 -26.22 20.69 0.47
CA ALA A 414 -25.29 19.87 -0.28
C ALA A 414 -25.51 19.96 -1.79
N SER A 415 -24.44 19.97 -2.56
CA SER A 415 -24.46 19.88 -4.02
C SER A 415 -24.38 18.42 -4.45
N ILE A 416 -25.26 17.99 -5.36
CA ILE A 416 -25.19 16.68 -6.03
C ILE A 416 -24.38 16.73 -7.32
N ASN A 417 -23.86 17.90 -7.68
CA ASN A 417 -22.99 18.13 -8.84
C ASN A 417 -21.74 18.87 -8.38
N PHE A 418 -20.81 18.15 -7.80
CA PHE A 418 -19.57 18.69 -7.22
C PHE A 418 -18.33 18.16 -7.94
N VAL A 419 -17.22 18.88 -7.76
CA VAL A 419 -15.86 18.38 -7.95
C VAL A 419 -15.17 18.44 -6.61
N ARG A 420 -14.57 17.32 -6.22
CA ARG A 420 -13.77 17.18 -5.03
C ARG A 420 -12.39 16.67 -5.41
N THR A 421 -11.34 17.31 -4.90
CA THR A 421 -9.97 16.88 -5.05
C THR A 421 -9.38 16.53 -3.70
N GLY A 422 -8.62 15.45 -3.63
CA GLY A 422 -7.96 15.01 -2.41
C GLY A 422 -6.50 14.63 -2.70
N ALA A 423 -5.64 14.88 -1.73
CA ALA A 423 -4.25 14.43 -1.76
C ALA A 423 -3.80 13.99 -0.37
N SER A 424 -2.93 12.98 -0.32
CA SER A 424 -2.26 12.57 0.90
C SER A 424 -0.80 12.23 0.62
N PHE A 425 0.03 12.39 1.64
CA PHE A 425 1.44 12.05 1.61
C PHE A 425 1.84 11.49 2.96
N SER A 426 2.64 10.43 2.98
CA SER A 426 3.30 9.95 4.18
C SER A 426 4.72 9.51 3.88
N GLN A 427 5.61 9.79 4.81
CA GLN A 427 7.00 9.34 4.76
C GLN A 427 7.45 8.88 6.14
N THR A 428 8.02 7.69 6.19
CA THR A 428 8.71 7.16 7.37
C THR A 428 10.19 7.02 7.05
N ASN A 429 11.04 7.39 8.02
CA ASN A 429 12.48 7.23 7.91
C ASN A 429 13.01 6.51 9.15
N GLU A 430 14.01 5.68 8.93
CA GLU A 430 14.82 5.06 9.99
C GLU A 430 16.22 5.70 9.97
N TRP A 431 16.58 6.32 11.08
CA TRP A 431 17.86 7.00 11.29
C TRP A 431 18.83 6.11 12.09
N PRO A 432 20.11 6.47 12.18
CA PRO A 432 21.04 5.83 13.10
C PRO A 432 20.47 5.72 14.52
N LEU A 433 20.91 4.74 15.30
CA LEU A 433 20.40 4.41 16.65
C LEU A 433 18.94 3.91 16.67
N LYS A 434 18.41 3.49 15.52
CA LYS A 434 17.00 3.06 15.35
C LYS A 434 15.98 4.14 15.72
N ILE A 435 16.32 5.41 15.53
CA ILE A 435 15.34 6.48 15.67
C ILE A 435 14.51 6.51 14.39
N GLY A 436 13.19 6.41 14.54
CA GLY A 436 12.24 6.54 13.45
C GLY A 436 11.61 7.93 13.46
N THR A 437 11.33 8.46 12.27
CA THR A 437 10.48 9.64 12.10
C THR A 437 9.38 9.34 11.10
N ALA A 438 8.17 9.86 11.34
CA ALA A 438 7.06 9.78 10.39
C ALA A 438 6.43 11.17 10.19
N VAL A 439 6.14 11.47 8.93
CA VAL A 439 5.38 12.65 8.53
C VAL A 439 4.16 12.16 7.77
N SER A 440 3.00 12.70 8.07
CA SER A 440 1.76 12.44 7.33
C SER A 440 1.04 13.75 7.05
N LEU A 441 0.60 13.92 5.81
CA LEU A 441 -0.15 15.07 5.34
C LEU A 441 -1.40 14.58 4.61
N THR A 442 -2.50 15.27 4.75
CA THR A 442 -3.69 15.04 3.93
C THR A 442 -4.41 16.35 3.67
N GLY A 443 -5.14 16.42 2.57
CA GLY A 443 -5.96 17.58 2.24
C GLY A 443 -7.06 17.23 1.27
N GLN A 444 -8.14 17.98 1.36
CA GLN A 444 -9.28 17.93 0.46
C GLN A 444 -9.74 19.33 0.12
N TYR A 445 -10.17 19.53 -1.11
CA TYR A 445 -10.78 20.78 -1.56
C TYR A 445 -12.05 20.52 -2.37
N SER A 446 -13.06 21.29 -2.07
CA SER A 446 -14.29 21.44 -2.86
C SER A 446 -14.70 22.91 -2.92
N ALA A 447 -15.19 23.36 -4.06
CA ALA A 447 -15.70 24.73 -4.24
C ALA A 447 -17.17 24.88 -3.84
N VAL A 448 -17.83 23.80 -3.42
CA VAL A 448 -19.26 23.77 -3.05
C VAL A 448 -19.46 22.93 -1.81
N SER A 449 -20.61 23.11 -1.13
CA SER A 449 -21.01 22.24 -0.04
C SER A 449 -21.19 20.81 -0.52
N LEU A 450 -20.58 19.86 0.18
CA LEU A 450 -20.60 18.44 -0.12
C LEU A 450 -21.68 17.73 0.69
N PRO A 451 -22.25 16.63 0.16
CA PRO A 451 -22.97 15.66 0.98
C PRO A 451 -22.09 15.18 2.13
N THR A 452 -22.74 14.78 3.21
CA THR A 452 -22.09 14.22 4.41
C THR A 452 -21.05 13.16 4.06
N SER A 453 -21.37 12.28 3.09
CA SER A 453 -20.51 11.20 2.63
C SER A 453 -19.27 11.64 1.85
N GLU A 454 -19.11 12.90 1.55
CA GLU A 454 -18.03 13.39 0.70
C GLU A 454 -17.12 14.43 1.37
N GLN A 455 -17.43 14.84 2.60
CA GLN A 455 -16.62 15.80 3.37
C GLN A 455 -15.37 15.13 3.96
N ILE A 456 -14.34 15.87 4.26
CA ILE A 456 -13.18 15.40 5.01
C ILE A 456 -13.43 15.60 6.50
N SER A 457 -12.98 14.64 7.33
CA SER A 457 -13.08 14.74 8.78
C SER A 457 -11.76 14.42 9.48
N PHE A 458 -11.61 14.95 10.69
CA PHE A 458 -10.44 14.79 11.54
C PHE A 458 -10.84 14.51 12.98
N GLY A 459 -9.96 13.86 13.71
CA GLY A 459 -10.08 13.45 15.11
C GLY A 459 -9.52 12.06 15.34
N ALA A 460 -9.13 11.76 16.56
CA ALA A 460 -8.53 10.50 17.00
C ALA A 460 -7.35 10.05 16.14
N GLN A 461 -7.37 8.81 15.68
CA GLN A 461 -6.26 8.19 14.95
C GLN A 461 -5.97 8.83 13.58
N ARG A 462 -6.86 9.71 13.12
CA ARG A 462 -6.73 10.36 11.82
C ARG A 462 -6.44 11.85 11.95
N PHE A 463 -5.27 12.18 12.47
CA PHE A 463 -4.89 13.51 12.89
C PHE A 463 -5.74 14.03 14.07
N ALA A 464 -5.15 14.83 14.91
CA ALA A 464 -5.78 15.35 16.11
C ALA A 464 -6.17 14.27 17.15
N GLN A 465 -5.17 13.48 17.60
CA GLN A 465 -5.33 12.36 18.53
C GLN A 465 -5.94 12.73 19.89
N GLY A 466 -5.90 14.01 20.26
CA GLY A 466 -6.53 14.53 21.49
C GLY A 466 -8.05 14.70 21.39
N TYR A 467 -8.66 14.44 20.24
CA TYR A 467 -10.06 14.67 19.94
C TYR A 467 -10.80 13.37 19.63
N GLU A 468 -12.14 13.40 19.68
CA GLU A 468 -12.96 12.25 19.28
C GLU A 468 -12.83 11.96 17.76
N PRO A 469 -13.08 10.71 17.33
CA PRO A 469 -13.18 10.41 15.91
C PRO A 469 -14.25 11.25 15.22
N GLY A 470 -13.89 11.92 14.12
CA GLY A 470 -14.84 12.75 13.37
C GLY A 470 -15.20 14.08 14.04
N GLU A 471 -14.45 14.52 15.05
CA GLU A 471 -14.68 15.75 15.81
C GLU A 471 -14.92 16.98 14.93
N ALA A 472 -14.18 17.11 13.83
CA ALA A 472 -14.34 18.20 12.87
C ALA A 472 -14.48 17.67 11.45
N SER A 473 -15.52 18.09 10.75
CA SER A 473 -15.79 17.73 9.36
C SER A 473 -16.01 18.99 8.51
N GLY A 474 -15.64 18.91 7.23
CA GLY A 474 -15.79 20.04 6.32
C GLY A 474 -15.75 19.66 4.85
N ASP A 475 -16.22 20.58 3.99
CA ASP A 475 -16.17 20.45 2.54
C ASP A 475 -14.72 20.46 2.03
N SER A 476 -13.90 21.25 2.70
CA SER A 476 -12.45 21.34 2.50
C SER A 476 -11.72 21.25 3.83
N GLY A 477 -10.49 20.81 3.79
CA GLY A 477 -9.68 20.72 5.01
C GLY A 477 -8.30 20.12 4.75
N TRP A 478 -7.44 20.22 5.76
CA TRP A 478 -6.12 19.62 5.74
C TRP A 478 -5.71 19.15 7.13
N GLY A 479 -4.85 18.14 7.17
CA GLY A 479 -4.24 17.63 8.38
C GLY A 479 -2.76 17.34 8.17
N ALA A 480 -1.97 17.53 9.22
CA ALA A 480 -0.55 17.24 9.27
C ALA A 480 -0.20 16.53 10.60
N MET A 481 0.67 15.55 10.54
CA MET A 481 1.21 14.85 11.72
C MET A 481 2.71 14.66 11.55
N PHE A 482 3.42 14.86 12.65
CA PHE A 482 4.83 14.52 12.79
C PHE A 482 5.01 13.60 14.00
N GLU A 483 5.76 12.51 13.83
CA GLU A 483 6.04 11.54 14.88
C GLU A 483 7.54 11.26 14.95
N VAL A 484 8.04 11.12 16.16
CA VAL A 484 9.36 10.54 16.46
C VAL A 484 9.13 9.28 17.28
N ASN A 485 9.75 8.19 16.88
CA ASN A 485 9.61 6.89 17.53
C ASN A 485 10.96 6.16 17.63
N ARG A 486 11.00 5.10 18.42
CA ARG A 486 12.16 4.23 18.51
C ARG A 486 11.73 2.77 18.71
N PRO A 487 11.84 1.92 17.67
CA PRO A 487 11.50 0.52 17.79
C PRO A 487 12.57 -0.24 18.59
N PHE A 488 12.10 -1.04 19.52
CA PHE A 488 12.88 -2.02 20.26
C PHE A 488 12.39 -3.43 19.89
N THR A 489 13.30 -4.40 19.90
CA THR A 489 13.03 -5.80 19.62
C THR A 489 13.37 -6.66 20.87
N PRO A 490 12.47 -6.74 21.87
CA PRO A 490 12.76 -7.44 23.13
C PRO A 490 13.03 -8.94 22.97
N GLY A 491 12.60 -9.56 21.86
CA GLY A 491 12.88 -10.97 21.57
C GLY A 491 11.93 -11.97 22.23
N PHE A 492 10.89 -11.52 22.92
CA PHE A 492 9.88 -12.42 23.51
C PHE A 492 8.92 -12.95 22.44
N THR A 493 8.39 -14.13 22.62
CA THR A 493 7.48 -14.80 21.67
C THR A 493 6.25 -13.95 21.33
N TYR A 494 5.65 -13.33 22.34
CA TYR A 494 4.43 -12.52 22.22
C TYR A 494 4.70 -11.00 22.20
N LEU A 495 5.95 -10.56 22.36
CA LEU A 495 6.35 -9.16 22.31
C LEU A 495 7.62 -9.04 21.48
N ARG A 496 7.47 -9.00 20.16
CA ARG A 496 8.60 -8.87 19.24
C ARG A 496 9.00 -7.43 18.98
N THR A 497 8.01 -6.54 18.99
CA THR A 497 8.26 -5.11 18.81
C THR A 497 7.62 -4.32 19.95
N PHE A 498 8.36 -3.34 20.44
CA PHE A 498 7.91 -2.30 21.36
C PHE A 498 8.39 -0.97 20.83
N THR A 499 7.47 -0.07 20.47
CA THR A 499 7.80 1.18 19.80
C THR A 499 7.17 2.36 20.53
N PRO A 500 7.83 2.96 21.51
CA PRO A 500 7.41 4.24 22.08
C PRO A 500 7.50 5.34 21.03
N TYR A 501 6.60 6.31 21.10
CA TYR A 501 6.56 7.46 20.21
C TYR A 501 6.04 8.72 20.90
N VAL A 502 6.40 9.85 20.29
CA VAL A 502 5.82 11.15 20.55
C VAL A 502 5.33 11.69 19.21
N SER A 503 4.12 12.21 19.18
CA SER A 503 3.56 12.82 17.98
C SER A 503 2.97 14.19 18.27
N PHE A 504 3.04 15.05 17.26
CA PHE A 504 2.34 16.31 17.17
C PHE A 504 1.50 16.31 15.91
N ASP A 505 0.25 16.68 16.04
CA ASP A 505 -0.67 16.75 14.92
C ASP A 505 -1.50 18.02 14.92
N MET A 506 -1.96 18.40 13.74
CA MET A 506 -2.85 19.52 13.52
C MET A 506 -3.78 19.24 12.35
N ALA A 507 -5.00 19.78 12.42
CA ALA A 507 -5.95 19.73 11.34
C ALA A 507 -6.82 20.98 11.32
N ARG A 508 -7.36 21.30 10.14
CA ARG A 508 -8.30 22.40 9.95
C ARG A 508 -9.33 22.03 8.91
N VAL A 509 -10.58 22.41 9.18
CA VAL A 509 -11.71 22.20 8.27
C VAL A 509 -12.38 23.52 7.91
N TYR A 510 -13.04 23.52 6.75
CA TYR A 510 -13.77 24.65 6.19
C TYR A 510 -15.11 24.16 5.61
N LEU A 511 -16.18 24.91 5.84
CA LEU A 511 -17.51 24.67 5.31
C LEU A 511 -17.93 25.83 4.42
N HIS A 512 -18.68 25.55 3.36
CA HIS A 512 -19.33 26.54 2.53
C HIS A 512 -20.69 26.93 3.13
N ALA A 513 -21.37 26.02 3.83
CA ALA A 513 -22.59 26.27 4.54
C ALA A 513 -22.37 26.09 6.04
N GLY A 514 -22.41 27.20 6.78
CA GLY A 514 -22.19 27.22 8.21
C GLY A 514 -20.73 27.44 8.62
N THR A 515 -20.50 27.44 9.93
CA THR A 515 -19.18 27.60 10.53
C THR A 515 -18.85 26.33 11.31
N PRO A 516 -17.74 25.63 10.99
CA PRO A 516 -17.38 24.44 11.73
C PRO A 516 -16.92 24.84 13.15
N SER A 517 -17.39 24.08 14.16
CA SER A 517 -16.95 24.24 15.53
C SER A 517 -16.83 22.85 16.18
N PRO A 518 -15.63 22.40 16.53
CA PRO A 518 -14.32 23.05 16.35
C PRO A 518 -13.88 23.07 14.87
N SER A 519 -12.98 23.98 14.54
CA SER A 519 -12.43 24.12 13.19
C SER A 519 -10.92 23.92 13.12
N LYS A 520 -10.23 24.15 14.24
CA LYS A 520 -8.78 24.08 14.38
C LYS A 520 -8.44 23.06 15.45
N LEU A 521 -8.04 21.88 15.02
CA LEU A 521 -7.62 20.81 15.90
C LEU A 521 -6.11 20.79 15.95
N SER A 522 -5.55 20.62 17.14
CA SER A 522 -4.13 20.25 17.29
C SER A 522 -3.93 19.51 18.60
N SER A 523 -3.07 18.53 18.60
CA SER A 523 -2.75 17.75 19.79
C SER A 523 -1.29 17.34 19.85
N ILE A 524 -0.85 17.03 21.05
CA ILE A 524 0.40 16.35 21.34
C ILE A 524 0.06 15.01 21.98
N ALA A 525 0.69 13.94 21.51
CA ALA A 525 0.46 12.61 22.04
C ALA A 525 1.78 11.93 22.42
N PHE A 526 1.71 11.12 23.46
CA PHE A 526 2.75 10.23 23.91
C PHE A 526 2.17 8.83 23.98
N GLY A 527 2.79 7.86 23.30
CA GLY A 527 2.25 6.52 23.24
C GLY A 527 3.30 5.45 22.97
N PHE A 528 2.82 4.22 22.88
CA PHE A 528 3.64 3.09 22.45
C PHE A 528 2.80 2.06 21.69
N ARG A 529 3.48 1.40 20.74
CA ARG A 529 2.94 0.27 19.98
C ARG A 529 3.63 -1.00 20.39
N ILE A 530 2.87 -2.06 20.56
CA ILE A 530 3.40 -3.41 20.80
C ILE A 530 2.80 -4.39 19.80
N SER A 531 3.61 -5.40 19.41
CA SER A 531 3.19 -6.40 18.43
C SER A 531 4.04 -7.67 18.58
N ASP A 532 3.47 -8.82 18.25
CA ASP A 532 4.21 -10.07 18.05
C ASP A 532 4.73 -10.21 16.61
N ALA A 533 4.54 -9.18 15.76
CA ALA A 533 4.87 -9.15 14.33
C ALA A 533 4.17 -10.24 13.49
N LYS A 534 3.15 -10.90 14.03
CA LYS A 534 2.44 -11.97 13.31
C LYS A 534 0.92 -11.90 13.43
N TYR A 535 0.41 -11.82 14.63
CA TYR A 535 -1.02 -11.96 14.91
C TYR A 535 -1.66 -10.67 15.39
N TYR A 536 -0.99 -9.92 16.26
CA TYR A 536 -1.62 -8.75 16.87
C TYR A 536 -0.76 -7.50 16.86
N SER A 537 -1.43 -6.37 16.97
CA SER A 537 -0.85 -5.08 17.32
C SER A 537 -1.76 -4.33 18.29
N LEU A 538 -1.15 -3.66 19.28
CA LEU A 538 -1.81 -2.78 20.23
C LEU A 538 -1.13 -1.43 20.19
N ASP A 539 -1.92 -0.35 20.10
CA ASP A 539 -1.47 1.03 20.16
C ASP A 539 -2.15 1.70 21.35
N LEU A 540 -1.35 2.21 22.28
CA LEU A 540 -1.80 2.91 23.47
C LEU A 540 -1.16 4.30 23.51
N SER A 541 -1.98 5.34 23.72
CA SER A 541 -1.46 6.71 23.83
C SER A 541 -2.28 7.57 24.80
N VAL A 542 -1.62 8.59 25.29
CA VAL A 542 -2.24 9.73 25.98
C VAL A 542 -2.03 10.94 25.10
N ALA A 543 -3.11 11.58 24.70
CA ALA A 543 -3.09 12.73 23.81
C ALA A 543 -3.79 13.93 24.44
N LYS A 544 -3.20 15.10 24.34
CA LYS A 544 -3.73 16.34 24.89
C LYS A 544 -4.12 17.30 23.77
N PRO A 545 -5.40 17.75 23.71
CA PRO A 545 -5.82 18.82 22.81
C PRO A 545 -5.13 20.14 23.19
N ILE A 546 -4.60 20.84 22.19
CA ILE A 546 -3.98 22.18 22.35
C ILE A 546 -4.58 23.22 21.40
N GLY A 547 -5.42 22.80 20.44
CA GLY A 547 -6.23 23.66 19.56
C GLY A 547 -7.54 24.13 20.18
N ASP A 548 -8.62 24.13 19.39
CA ASP A 548 -9.98 24.42 19.88
C ASP A 548 -10.37 23.39 20.95
N ALA A 549 -11.26 23.74 21.87
CA ALA A 549 -11.74 22.78 22.86
C ALA A 549 -12.58 21.69 22.17
N PRO A 550 -12.41 20.40 22.57
CA PRO A 550 -13.28 19.33 22.11
C PRO A 550 -14.75 19.61 22.42
N VAL A 551 -15.65 19.24 21.53
CA VAL A 551 -17.08 19.47 21.66
C VAL A 551 -17.64 18.69 22.84
N GLU A 552 -17.28 17.41 22.98
CA GLU A 552 -17.82 16.51 23.98
C GLU A 552 -17.46 16.94 25.43
N SER A 553 -16.18 17.21 25.66
CA SER A 553 -15.69 17.49 27.02
C SER A 553 -15.70 18.97 27.38
N ALA A 554 -15.80 19.87 26.39
CA ALA A 554 -15.58 21.31 26.52
C ALA A 554 -14.28 21.69 27.24
N SER A 555 -13.41 20.72 27.47
CA SER A 555 -12.14 20.85 28.19
C SER A 555 -10.98 20.29 27.36
N ARG A 556 -9.77 20.82 27.59
CA ARG A 556 -8.55 20.31 26.97
C ARG A 556 -7.85 19.26 27.87
N SER A 557 -8.63 18.44 28.56
CA SER A 557 -8.10 17.34 29.37
C SER A 557 -7.43 16.29 28.48
N PRO A 558 -6.34 15.66 28.94
CA PRO A 558 -5.74 14.57 28.22
C PRO A 558 -6.71 13.41 28.00
N ARG A 559 -6.64 12.80 26.83
CA ARG A 559 -7.42 11.65 26.42
C ARG A 559 -6.53 10.42 26.33
N ILE A 560 -7.02 9.27 26.77
CA ILE A 560 -6.37 7.97 26.57
C ILE A 560 -6.95 7.35 25.30
N ASN A 561 -6.10 6.92 24.39
CA ASN A 561 -6.48 6.18 23.20
C ASN A 561 -5.91 4.76 23.27
N ALA A 562 -6.73 3.78 22.95
CA ALA A 562 -6.35 2.38 22.89
C ALA A 562 -6.98 1.70 21.69
N THR A 563 -6.15 1.11 20.82
CA THR A 563 -6.61 0.32 19.68
C THR A 563 -5.88 -1.00 19.60
N PHE A 564 -6.61 -2.04 19.30
CA PHE A 564 -6.10 -3.40 19.17
C PHE A 564 -6.50 -3.97 17.82
N SER A 565 -5.58 -4.64 17.15
CA SER A 565 -5.86 -5.38 15.92
C SER A 565 -5.37 -6.80 16.07
N TYR A 566 -6.16 -7.73 15.58
CA TYR A 566 -5.81 -9.15 15.59
C TYR A 566 -6.14 -9.77 14.21
N GLN A 567 -5.24 -10.62 13.74
CA GLN A 567 -5.38 -11.36 12.51
C GLN A 567 -5.23 -12.84 12.81
N LEU A 568 -6.28 -13.61 12.60
CA LEU A 568 -6.26 -15.07 12.69
C LEU A 568 -5.58 -15.62 11.43
N ASN A 569 -4.52 -16.40 11.59
CA ASN A 569 -3.81 -17.00 10.47
C ASN A 569 -4.25 -18.43 10.21
#